data_d61b8158c1c81d9423e4ccaca995d534
#
_entry.id   d61b8158c1c81d9423e4ccaca995d534
#
_cell.length_a   1.000
_cell.length_b   1.000
_cell.length_c   1.000
_cell.angle_alpha   90.00
_cell.angle_beta   90.00
_cell.angle_gamma   90.00
#
_symmetry.space_group_name_H-M   'P 1'
#
loop_
_entity.id
_entity.type
_entity.pdbx_description
1 polymer ?
#
loop_
_entity_poly.entity_id
_entity_poly.type
_entity_poly.pdbx_seq_one_letter_code
_entity_poly.pdbx_strand_id
1 'polypeptide(L)'
;RRVLVRSINKNQFDSIRDMLEKAQKGLCFPMSAILKIYPLLDTLASEKQGFYAVIKFLTILYELSLFNEEARTLSSSSFAKIGIHSDSRRVQKVQEYINAHYQEEIRLNQLADMVGMTPVSFSRFFKLRTGKNLSDYIIDIRLGFAARLLVDSTMSIAEICYECGFNNLSNFNRIFKKKKECSPKEFRENYRKKKKLV
;
A
#
# COMPACT_ATOMS: atom_id res chain seq x y z
N ARG A 1 -23.24 -9.99 -0.97
CA ARG A 1 -22.76 -9.23 0.23
C ARG A 1 -23.49 -9.61 1.53
N ARG A 2 -24.85 -9.64 1.54
CA ARG A 2 -25.64 -9.94 2.76
C ARG A 2 -25.50 -11.38 3.27
N VAL A 3 -25.25 -12.36 2.41
CA VAL A 3 -25.13 -13.78 2.79
C VAL A 3 -23.77 -14.04 3.47
N LEU A 4 -22.67 -13.49 2.95
CA LEU A 4 -21.34 -13.58 3.56
C LEU A 4 -21.30 -12.93 4.95
N VAL A 5 -21.90 -11.74 5.11
CA VAL A 5 -21.95 -11.04 6.41
C VAL A 5 -22.76 -11.84 7.44
N ARG A 6 -23.85 -12.52 7.05
CA ARG A 6 -24.62 -13.42 7.94
C ARG A 6 -23.85 -14.69 8.30
N SER A 7 -23.01 -15.22 7.41
CA SER A 7 -22.20 -16.41 7.70
C SER A 7 -21.04 -16.10 8.65
N ILE A 8 -20.44 -14.91 8.55
CA ILE A 8 -19.37 -14.45 9.46
C ILE A 8 -19.90 -14.14 10.88
N ASN A 9 -21.21 -13.99 11.06
CA ASN A 9 -21.83 -13.81 12.39
C ASN A 9 -22.12 -15.11 13.15
N LYS A 10 -21.56 -16.23 12.74
CA LYS A 10 -21.64 -17.52 13.47
C LYS A 10 -20.38 -17.67 14.32
N ASN A 11 -20.50 -18.31 15.49
CA ASN A 11 -19.41 -18.54 16.44
C ASN A 11 -18.16 -19.21 15.82
N GLN A 12 -18.34 -19.95 14.72
CA GLN A 12 -17.26 -20.61 13.97
C GLN A 12 -16.26 -19.62 13.32
N PHE A 13 -16.63 -18.35 13.18
CA PHE A 13 -15.80 -17.31 12.58
C PHE A 13 -15.36 -16.23 13.58
N ASP A 14 -15.55 -16.44 14.87
CA ASP A 14 -15.23 -15.43 15.89
C ASP A 14 -13.73 -15.10 15.89
N SER A 15 -12.86 -16.11 15.82
CA SER A 15 -11.41 -15.91 15.74
C SER A 15 -10.98 -15.09 14.52
N ILE A 16 -11.61 -15.32 13.36
CA ILE A 16 -11.36 -14.54 12.14
C ILE A 16 -11.87 -13.12 12.32
N ARG A 17 -13.04 -12.93 12.95
CA ARG A 17 -13.61 -11.60 13.19
C ARG A 17 -12.72 -10.77 14.10
N ASP A 18 -12.28 -11.36 15.22
CA ASP A 18 -11.40 -10.68 16.20
C ASP A 18 -10.06 -10.30 15.57
N MET A 19 -9.48 -11.19 14.75
CA MET A 19 -8.28 -10.89 13.98
C MET A 19 -8.52 -9.73 13.00
N LEU A 20 -9.64 -9.73 12.25
CA LEU A 20 -9.97 -8.68 11.29
C LEU A 20 -10.25 -7.33 11.98
N GLU A 21 -10.81 -7.33 13.19
CA GLU A 21 -10.96 -6.12 14.00
C GLU A 21 -9.60 -5.57 14.45
N LYS A 22 -8.69 -6.42 14.92
CA LYS A 22 -7.30 -6.02 15.21
C LYS A 22 -6.55 -5.56 13.95
N ALA A 23 -6.84 -6.16 12.80
CA ALA A 23 -6.21 -5.82 11.52
C ALA A 23 -6.50 -4.38 11.03
N GLN A 24 -7.54 -3.73 11.57
CA GLN A 24 -7.79 -2.30 11.32
C GLN A 24 -6.66 -1.39 11.83
N LYS A 25 -5.81 -1.88 12.71
CA LYS A 25 -4.61 -1.21 13.22
C LYS A 25 -3.33 -1.61 12.46
N GLY A 26 -3.49 -2.45 11.42
CA GLY A 26 -2.39 -3.18 10.80
C GLY A 26 -1.89 -4.30 11.71
N LEU A 27 -1.71 -5.50 11.14
CA LEU A 27 -1.14 -6.65 11.85
C LEU A 27 0.16 -7.08 11.19
N CYS A 28 1.14 -7.38 12.02
CA CYS A 28 2.37 -8.05 11.64
C CYS A 28 2.37 -9.44 12.26
N PHE A 29 2.37 -10.47 11.41
CA PHE A 29 2.38 -11.85 11.84
C PHE A 29 3.82 -12.36 12.03
N PRO A 30 4.04 -13.32 12.94
CA PRO A 30 5.34 -13.98 13.11
C PRO A 30 5.71 -14.79 11.86
N MET A 31 6.99 -15.09 11.69
CA MET A 31 7.48 -15.85 10.53
C MET A 31 6.88 -17.27 10.48
N SER A 32 6.58 -17.88 11.61
CA SER A 32 5.90 -19.17 11.72
C SER A 32 4.53 -19.17 11.02
N ALA A 33 3.75 -18.11 11.20
CA ALA A 33 2.46 -17.95 10.52
C ALA A 33 2.65 -17.79 9.01
N ILE A 34 3.63 -16.97 8.60
CA ILE A 34 3.93 -16.73 7.17
C ILE A 34 4.33 -18.03 6.47
N LEU A 35 5.23 -18.80 7.07
CA LEU A 35 5.67 -20.10 6.52
C LEU A 35 4.52 -21.10 6.40
N LYS A 36 3.57 -21.09 7.33
CA LYS A 36 2.40 -21.97 7.31
C LYS A 36 1.44 -21.65 6.17
N ILE A 37 1.19 -20.37 5.92
CA ILE A 37 0.22 -19.93 4.89
C ILE A 37 0.82 -19.77 3.51
N TYR A 38 2.15 -19.65 3.39
CA TYR A 38 2.83 -19.39 2.11
C TYR A 38 2.42 -20.35 0.99
N PRO A 39 2.36 -21.68 1.18
CA PRO A 39 1.94 -22.60 0.13
C PRO A 39 0.49 -22.40 -0.33
N LEU A 40 -0.38 -21.94 0.58
CA LEU A 40 -1.79 -21.62 0.26
C LEU A 40 -1.89 -20.32 -0.54
N LEU A 41 -1.09 -19.31 -0.17
CA LEU A 41 -1.03 -18.02 -0.89
C LEU A 41 -0.45 -18.18 -2.30
N ASP A 42 0.63 -18.93 -2.43
CA ASP A 42 1.31 -19.17 -3.72
C ASP A 42 0.37 -19.84 -4.73
N THR A 43 -0.44 -20.79 -4.27
CA THR A 43 -1.39 -21.52 -5.13
C THR A 43 -2.75 -20.84 -5.25
N LEU A 44 -3.06 -19.79 -4.49
CA LEU A 44 -4.35 -19.10 -4.53
C LEU A 44 -4.58 -18.37 -5.86
N ALA A 45 -3.54 -17.69 -6.37
CA ALA A 45 -3.62 -16.92 -7.62
C ALA A 45 -3.79 -17.82 -8.87
N SER A 46 -3.34 -19.06 -8.80
CA SER A 46 -3.45 -20.04 -9.89
C SER A 46 -4.73 -20.87 -9.84
N GLU A 47 -5.56 -20.72 -8.80
CA GLU A 47 -6.79 -21.48 -8.63
C GLU A 47 -7.84 -21.08 -9.65
N LYS A 48 -8.13 -22.00 -10.58
CA LYS A 48 -9.08 -21.76 -11.69
C LYS A 48 -10.55 -21.86 -11.29
N GLN A 49 -10.82 -22.57 -10.19
CA GLN A 49 -12.18 -22.79 -9.71
C GLN A 49 -12.51 -21.83 -8.57
N GLY A 50 -13.38 -20.84 -8.84
CA GLY A 50 -13.71 -19.77 -7.89
C GLY A 50 -14.20 -20.27 -6.52
N PHE A 51 -14.90 -21.41 -6.46
CA PHE A 51 -15.33 -22.00 -5.19
C PHE A 51 -14.13 -22.45 -4.34
N TYR A 52 -13.17 -23.15 -4.93
CA TYR A 52 -11.96 -23.58 -4.21
C TYR A 52 -11.07 -22.41 -3.82
N ALA A 53 -11.00 -21.37 -4.64
CA ALA A 53 -10.30 -20.14 -4.28
C ALA A 53 -10.91 -19.50 -3.02
N VAL A 54 -12.25 -19.48 -2.89
CA VAL A 54 -12.94 -18.99 -1.67
C VAL A 54 -12.62 -19.84 -0.46
N ILE A 55 -12.67 -21.18 -0.59
CA ILE A 55 -12.35 -22.08 0.51
C ILE A 55 -10.88 -21.89 0.95
N LYS A 56 -9.96 -21.83 -0.01
CA LYS A 56 -8.53 -21.61 0.26
C LYS A 56 -8.29 -20.26 0.94
N PHE A 57 -8.97 -19.20 0.49
CA PHE A 57 -8.92 -17.90 1.14
C PHE A 57 -9.43 -17.90 2.58
N LEU A 58 -10.57 -18.57 2.83
CA LEU A 58 -11.10 -18.73 4.19
C LEU A 58 -10.15 -19.55 5.08
N THR A 59 -9.51 -20.58 4.52
CA THR A 59 -8.49 -21.36 5.22
C THR A 59 -7.30 -20.48 5.61
N ILE A 60 -6.80 -19.63 4.71
CA ILE A 60 -5.72 -18.68 5.01
C ILE A 60 -6.13 -17.75 6.16
N LEU A 61 -7.34 -17.17 6.11
CA LEU A 61 -7.84 -16.31 7.19
C LEU A 61 -7.94 -17.05 8.52
N TYR A 62 -8.42 -18.28 8.51
CA TYR A 62 -8.52 -19.10 9.71
C TYR A 62 -7.13 -19.42 10.28
N GLU A 63 -6.19 -19.87 9.45
CA GLU A 63 -4.82 -20.17 9.87
C GLU A 63 -4.12 -18.93 10.46
N LEU A 64 -4.29 -17.76 9.85
CA LEU A 64 -3.78 -16.51 10.40
C LEU A 64 -4.45 -16.14 11.73
N SER A 65 -5.73 -16.43 11.89
CA SER A 65 -6.46 -16.13 13.13
C SER A 65 -5.96 -16.93 14.34
N LEU A 66 -5.35 -18.10 14.12
CA LEU A 66 -4.73 -18.89 15.18
C LEU A 66 -3.48 -18.23 15.77
N PHE A 67 -2.85 -17.32 15.03
CA PHE A 67 -1.69 -16.52 15.49
C PHE A 67 -2.08 -15.14 16.02
N ASN A 68 -3.36 -14.90 16.30
CA ASN A 68 -3.88 -13.58 16.70
C ASN A 68 -3.23 -13.05 17.99
N GLU A 69 -2.83 -13.90 18.92
CA GLU A 69 -2.14 -13.51 20.15
C GLU A 69 -0.65 -13.18 19.93
N GLU A 70 -0.01 -13.81 18.96
CA GLU A 70 1.39 -13.57 18.59
C GLU A 70 1.54 -12.39 17.61
N ALA A 71 0.44 -12.03 16.94
CA ALA A 71 0.44 -10.94 15.97
C ALA A 71 0.57 -9.58 16.67
N ARG A 72 1.50 -8.74 16.17
CA ARG A 72 1.73 -7.39 16.69
C ARG A 72 0.95 -6.36 15.89
N THR A 73 0.28 -5.46 16.59
CA THR A 73 -0.37 -4.30 15.95
C THR A 73 0.68 -3.26 15.55
N LEU A 74 0.58 -2.74 14.32
CA LEU A 74 1.52 -1.76 13.77
C LEU A 74 1.23 -0.32 14.23
N SER A 75 0.01 -0.07 14.74
CA SER A 75 -0.41 1.26 15.22
C SER A 75 -1.15 1.16 16.54
N SER A 76 -0.88 2.10 17.44
CA SER A 76 -1.61 2.24 18.71
C SER A 76 -3.01 2.85 18.54
N SER A 77 -3.28 3.55 17.42
CA SER A 77 -4.59 4.14 17.12
C SER A 77 -5.31 3.30 16.06
N SER A 78 -6.58 2.96 16.29
CA SER A 78 -7.39 2.34 15.24
C SER A 78 -7.69 3.38 14.17
N PHE A 79 -7.21 3.14 12.96
CA PHE A 79 -7.57 3.94 11.79
C PHE A 79 -9.08 3.95 11.51
N ALA A 80 -9.84 3.08 12.17
CA ALA A 80 -11.24 2.80 11.88
C ALA A 80 -12.26 3.62 12.71
N LYS A 81 -11.87 4.40 13.70
CA LYS A 81 -12.84 5.06 14.58
C LYS A 81 -13.10 6.54 14.30
N ILE A 82 -12.60 7.09 13.22
CA ILE A 82 -12.85 8.48 12.85
C ILE A 82 -13.64 8.50 11.55
N GLY A 83 -14.95 8.80 11.60
CA GLY A 83 -15.82 9.21 10.49
C GLY A 83 -15.67 8.43 9.17
N ILE A 84 -15.87 7.11 9.20
CA ILE A 84 -15.32 6.16 8.19
C ILE A 84 -15.81 6.40 6.75
N HIS A 85 -16.95 7.05 6.52
CA HIS A 85 -17.50 7.10 5.17
C HIS A 85 -17.21 8.39 4.38
N SER A 86 -17.24 9.56 5.01
CA SER A 86 -16.97 10.82 4.30
C SER A 86 -15.47 11.10 4.16
N ASP A 87 -14.71 10.86 5.20
CA ASP A 87 -13.26 11.13 5.23
C ASP A 87 -12.46 10.12 4.39
N SER A 88 -12.88 8.85 4.35
CA SER A 88 -12.29 7.85 3.47
C SER A 88 -12.48 8.21 2.01
N ARG A 89 -13.67 8.71 1.62
CA ARG A 89 -13.94 9.18 0.25
C ARG A 89 -13.08 10.40 -0.11
N ARG A 90 -12.90 11.34 0.82
CA ARG A 90 -12.04 12.51 0.59
C ARG A 90 -10.59 12.11 0.37
N VAL A 91 -10.04 11.24 1.22
CA VAL A 91 -8.67 10.73 1.05
C VAL A 91 -8.54 9.96 -0.25
N GLN A 92 -9.46 9.07 -0.55
CA GLN A 92 -9.46 8.30 -1.79
C GLN A 92 -9.46 9.21 -3.02
N LYS A 93 -10.35 10.22 -3.05
CA LYS A 93 -10.40 11.20 -4.15
C LYS A 93 -9.07 11.92 -4.35
N VAL A 94 -8.40 12.32 -3.27
CA VAL A 94 -7.09 12.96 -3.32
C VAL A 94 -6.02 11.99 -3.80
N GLN A 95 -6.02 10.75 -3.33
CA GLN A 95 -5.06 9.73 -3.76
C GLN A 95 -5.22 9.36 -5.24
N GLU A 96 -6.46 9.23 -5.72
CA GLU A 96 -6.77 9.00 -7.14
C GLU A 96 -6.26 10.17 -7.99
N TYR A 97 -6.49 11.40 -7.57
CA TYR A 97 -5.98 12.59 -8.25
C TYR A 97 -4.45 12.59 -8.30
N ILE A 98 -3.77 12.35 -7.17
CA ILE A 98 -2.30 12.31 -7.13
C ILE A 98 -1.76 11.21 -8.05
N ASN A 99 -2.38 10.03 -8.06
CA ASN A 99 -1.96 8.91 -8.92
C ASN A 99 -2.16 9.21 -10.42
N ALA A 100 -3.17 10.01 -10.78
CA ALA A 100 -3.42 10.41 -12.17
C ALA A 100 -2.49 11.54 -12.63
N HIS A 101 -2.03 12.42 -11.70
CA HIS A 101 -1.32 13.65 -12.02
C HIS A 101 0.08 13.74 -11.39
N TYR A 102 0.66 12.62 -10.92
CA TYR A 102 1.94 12.62 -10.20
C TYR A 102 3.11 13.23 -10.98
N GLN A 103 3.05 13.24 -12.30
CA GLN A 103 4.07 13.83 -13.18
C GLN A 103 4.05 15.36 -13.16
N GLU A 104 2.91 15.94 -12.83
CA GLU A 104 2.67 17.38 -12.87
C GLU A 104 2.97 18.06 -11.53
N GLU A 105 2.91 19.39 -11.51
CA GLU A 105 2.96 20.16 -10.28
C GLU A 105 1.63 20.05 -9.54
N ILE A 106 1.62 19.37 -8.40
CA ILE A 106 0.44 19.23 -7.55
C ILE A 106 0.52 20.25 -6.41
N ARG A 107 -0.44 21.17 -6.36
CA ARG A 107 -0.50 22.24 -5.37
C ARG A 107 -1.42 21.87 -4.20
N LEU A 108 -0.97 22.22 -3.00
CA LEU A 108 -1.72 21.98 -1.77
C LEU A 108 -3.14 22.59 -1.81
N ASN A 109 -3.23 23.84 -2.30
CA ASN A 109 -4.51 24.55 -2.37
C ASN A 109 -5.51 23.82 -3.27
N GLN A 110 -5.08 23.35 -4.42
CA GLN A 110 -5.91 22.60 -5.36
C GLN A 110 -6.50 21.35 -4.72
N LEU A 111 -5.72 20.58 -3.96
CA LEU A 111 -6.21 19.39 -3.26
C LEU A 111 -7.12 19.74 -2.09
N ALA A 112 -6.84 20.82 -1.39
CA ALA A 112 -7.68 21.32 -0.30
C ALA A 112 -9.07 21.74 -0.83
N ASP A 113 -9.11 22.49 -1.92
CA ASP A 113 -10.35 22.94 -2.59
C ASP A 113 -11.18 21.75 -3.08
N MET A 114 -10.50 20.72 -3.65
CA MET A 114 -11.15 19.49 -4.13
C MET A 114 -11.97 18.76 -3.06
N VAL A 115 -11.57 18.88 -1.80
CA VAL A 115 -12.24 18.22 -0.65
C VAL A 115 -12.97 19.21 0.27
N GLY A 116 -13.06 20.49 -0.13
CA GLY A 116 -13.77 21.52 0.60
C GLY A 116 -13.10 21.88 1.94
N MET A 117 -11.79 21.96 1.97
CA MET A 117 -11.00 22.29 3.16
C MET A 117 -10.09 23.48 2.95
N THR A 118 -9.73 24.20 4.02
CA THR A 118 -8.61 25.14 3.97
C THR A 118 -7.28 24.39 3.83
N PRO A 119 -6.24 24.98 3.21
CA PRO A 119 -4.92 24.33 3.06
C PRO A 119 -4.32 23.82 4.37
N VAL A 120 -4.48 24.59 5.45
CA VAL A 120 -3.99 24.22 6.79
C VAL A 120 -4.74 23.01 7.34
N SER A 121 -6.07 23.01 7.25
CA SER A 121 -6.91 21.90 7.69
C SER A 121 -6.63 20.64 6.86
N PHE A 122 -6.49 20.79 5.54
CA PHE A 122 -6.15 19.71 4.64
C PHE A 122 -4.79 19.08 4.97
N SER A 123 -3.74 19.88 5.20
CA SER A 123 -2.42 19.36 5.57
C SER A 123 -2.46 18.48 6.82
N ARG A 124 -3.17 18.92 7.86
CA ARG A 124 -3.35 18.15 9.09
C ARG A 124 -4.18 16.90 8.87
N PHE A 125 -5.29 17.03 8.14
CA PHE A 125 -6.17 15.93 7.77
C PHE A 125 -5.41 14.87 6.97
N PHE A 126 -4.70 15.27 5.91
CA PHE A 126 -3.98 14.35 5.04
C PHE A 126 -2.88 13.60 5.80
N LYS A 127 -2.08 14.32 6.61
CA LYS A 127 -1.04 13.69 7.45
C LYS A 127 -1.63 12.72 8.47
N LEU A 128 -2.76 13.06 9.10
CA LEU A 128 -3.44 12.18 10.05
C LEU A 128 -3.93 10.88 9.39
N ARG A 129 -4.43 10.97 8.14
CA ARG A 129 -5.02 9.84 7.41
C ARG A 129 -4.01 8.96 6.69
N THR A 130 -2.92 9.54 6.19
CA THR A 130 -1.91 8.83 5.40
C THR A 130 -0.62 8.52 6.19
N GLY A 131 -0.46 9.11 7.37
CA GLY A 131 0.78 9.03 8.16
C GLY A 131 1.93 9.86 7.59
N LYS A 132 1.73 10.55 6.46
CA LYS A 132 2.78 11.31 5.75
C LYS A 132 2.28 12.70 5.38
N ASN A 133 3.21 13.66 5.30
CA ASN A 133 2.87 14.95 4.68
C ASN A 133 2.66 14.78 3.17
N LEU A 134 2.00 15.74 2.53
CA LEU A 134 1.66 15.68 1.11
C LEU A 134 2.89 15.54 0.21
N SER A 135 3.94 16.31 0.47
CA SER A 135 5.17 16.29 -0.34
C SER A 135 5.85 14.93 -0.29
N ASP A 136 6.00 14.34 0.90
CA ASP A 136 6.58 13.01 1.06
C ASP A 136 5.72 11.94 0.40
N TYR A 137 4.40 12.07 0.46
CA TYR A 137 3.47 11.16 -0.19
C TYR A 137 3.62 11.18 -1.71
N ILE A 138 3.65 12.37 -2.34
CA ILE A 138 3.86 12.54 -3.78
C ILE A 138 5.24 11.97 -4.19
N ILE A 139 6.29 12.26 -3.42
CA ILE A 139 7.62 11.71 -3.66
C ILE A 139 7.61 10.19 -3.65
N ASP A 140 6.94 9.56 -2.69
CA ASP A 140 6.87 8.10 -2.60
C ASP A 140 6.14 7.48 -3.82
N ILE A 141 5.06 8.12 -4.30
CA ILE A 141 4.36 7.73 -5.53
C ILE A 141 5.31 7.82 -6.74
N ARG A 142 5.95 8.97 -6.93
CA ARG A 142 6.91 9.20 -8.04
C ARG A 142 8.05 8.20 -8.03
N LEU A 143 8.61 7.89 -6.86
CA LEU A 143 9.67 6.89 -6.70
C LEU A 143 9.18 5.46 -6.97
N GLY A 144 7.91 5.16 -6.69
CA GLY A 144 7.29 3.88 -7.04
C GLY A 144 7.24 3.69 -8.55
N PHE A 145 6.78 4.69 -9.29
CA PHE A 145 6.76 4.67 -10.75
C PHE A 145 8.19 4.66 -11.34
N ALA A 146 9.11 5.45 -10.79
CA ALA A 146 10.50 5.45 -11.22
C ALA A 146 11.15 4.06 -11.04
N ALA A 147 10.93 3.40 -9.91
CA ALA A 147 11.43 2.05 -9.67
C ALA A 147 10.89 1.04 -10.70
N ARG A 148 9.60 1.15 -11.06
CA ARG A 148 9.00 0.33 -12.11
C ARG A 148 9.64 0.59 -13.47
N LEU A 149 9.78 1.85 -13.88
CA LEU A 149 10.43 2.22 -15.16
C LEU A 149 11.89 1.79 -15.22
N LEU A 150 12.61 1.82 -14.09
CA LEU A 150 13.99 1.34 -14.02
C LEU A 150 14.11 -0.16 -14.34
N VAL A 151 13.08 -0.95 -13.99
CA VAL A 151 13.04 -2.41 -14.21
C VAL A 151 12.52 -2.75 -15.60
N ASP A 152 11.44 -2.06 -16.03
CA ASP A 152 10.62 -2.47 -17.17
C ASP A 152 10.95 -1.72 -18.47
N SER A 153 11.78 -0.65 -18.41
CA SER A 153 12.11 0.15 -19.60
C SER A 153 13.60 0.22 -19.88
N THR A 154 13.93 0.69 -21.10
CA THR A 154 15.29 1.02 -21.55
C THR A 154 15.64 2.49 -21.39
N MET A 155 14.72 3.31 -20.89
CA MET A 155 14.90 4.76 -20.69
C MET A 155 16.13 5.05 -19.84
N SER A 156 16.82 6.15 -20.11
CA SER A 156 17.90 6.64 -19.28
C SER A 156 17.40 7.06 -17.89
N ILE A 157 18.29 7.15 -16.92
CA ILE A 157 17.93 7.59 -15.56
C ILE A 157 17.42 9.04 -15.58
N ALA A 158 17.95 9.89 -16.47
CA ALA A 158 17.50 11.26 -16.64
C ALA A 158 16.07 11.33 -17.20
N GLU A 159 15.77 10.57 -18.24
CA GLU A 159 14.40 10.48 -18.79
C GLU A 159 13.41 10.00 -17.73
N ILE A 160 13.72 8.94 -16.98
CA ILE A 160 12.87 8.45 -15.89
C ILE A 160 12.66 9.51 -14.81
N CYS A 161 13.70 10.27 -14.46
CA CYS A 161 13.60 11.36 -13.50
C CYS A 161 12.52 12.37 -13.93
N TYR A 162 12.61 12.86 -15.16
CA TYR A 162 11.66 13.87 -15.68
C TYR A 162 10.27 13.26 -15.93
N GLU A 163 10.19 12.07 -16.48
CA GLU A 163 8.94 11.35 -16.70
C GLU A 163 8.16 11.11 -15.38
N CYS A 164 8.86 10.92 -14.29
CA CYS A 164 8.22 10.77 -12.97
C CYS A 164 7.96 12.11 -12.26
N GLY A 165 8.11 13.25 -12.93
CA GLY A 165 7.78 14.57 -12.40
C GLY A 165 8.84 15.17 -11.47
N PHE A 166 10.08 14.69 -11.49
CA PHE A 166 11.19 15.35 -10.81
C PHE A 166 11.83 16.39 -11.73
N ASN A 167 12.11 17.58 -11.20
CA ASN A 167 12.67 18.69 -11.97
C ASN A 167 14.21 18.71 -11.95
N ASN A 168 14.85 17.85 -11.14
CA ASN A 168 16.30 17.88 -10.95
C ASN A 168 16.84 16.47 -10.70
N LEU A 169 17.74 16.03 -11.59
CA LEU A 169 18.35 14.70 -11.56
C LEU A 169 19.18 14.46 -10.29
N SER A 170 19.93 15.45 -9.83
CA SER A 170 20.75 15.31 -8.61
C SER A 170 19.88 15.11 -7.38
N ASN A 171 18.79 15.88 -7.27
CA ASN A 171 17.82 15.74 -6.19
C ASN A 171 17.09 14.38 -6.26
N PHE A 172 16.68 13.94 -7.46
CA PHE A 172 16.10 12.63 -7.69
C PHE A 172 17.03 11.50 -7.21
N ASN A 173 18.31 11.50 -7.64
CA ASN A 173 19.29 10.50 -7.24
C ASN A 173 19.48 10.46 -5.73
N ARG A 174 19.58 11.63 -5.08
CA ARG A 174 19.71 11.75 -3.63
C ARG A 174 18.51 11.19 -2.88
N ILE A 175 17.30 11.54 -3.31
CA ILE A 175 16.05 11.07 -2.67
C ILE A 175 15.86 9.58 -2.92
N PHE A 176 16.10 9.10 -4.15
CA PHE A 176 16.00 7.69 -4.50
C PHE A 176 16.95 6.85 -3.64
N LYS A 177 18.24 7.24 -3.55
CA LYS A 177 19.21 6.55 -2.71
C LYS A 177 18.82 6.54 -1.24
N LYS A 178 18.30 7.65 -0.71
CA LYS A 178 17.81 7.73 0.68
C LYS A 178 16.63 6.78 0.94
N LYS A 179 15.72 6.62 -0.01
CA LYS A 179 14.47 5.84 0.16
C LYS A 179 14.61 4.36 -0.23
N LYS A 180 15.50 4.03 -1.16
CA LYS A 180 15.71 2.68 -1.71
C LYS A 180 17.03 2.06 -1.30
N GLU A 181 17.85 2.79 -0.52
CA GLU A 181 19.16 2.37 0.00
C GLU A 181 20.23 2.09 -1.08
N CYS A 182 19.91 2.30 -2.34
CA CYS A 182 20.79 2.19 -3.48
C CYS A 182 20.50 3.27 -4.54
N SER A 183 21.46 3.57 -5.40
CA SER A 183 21.26 4.50 -6.51
C SER A 183 20.30 3.92 -7.57
N PRO A 184 19.66 4.75 -8.41
CA PRO A 184 18.82 4.27 -9.52
C PRO A 184 19.57 3.32 -10.46
N LYS A 185 20.87 3.56 -10.69
CA LYS A 185 21.71 2.69 -11.54
C LYS A 185 21.90 1.31 -10.91
N GLU A 186 22.30 1.26 -9.65
CA GLU A 186 22.46 0.01 -8.89
C GLU A 186 21.13 -0.74 -8.79
N PHE A 187 20.03 -0.03 -8.57
CA PHE A 187 18.69 -0.62 -8.53
C PHE A 187 18.36 -1.35 -9.83
N ARG A 188 18.57 -0.70 -10.99
CA ARG A 188 18.38 -1.27 -12.32
C ARG A 188 19.26 -2.51 -12.54
N GLU A 189 20.55 -2.42 -12.20
CA GLU A 189 21.51 -3.50 -12.39
C GLU A 189 21.17 -4.73 -11.55
N ASN A 190 20.78 -4.52 -10.28
CA ASN A 190 20.40 -5.60 -9.37
C ASN A 190 19.17 -6.37 -9.86
N TYR A 191 18.17 -5.68 -10.42
CA TYR A 191 17.00 -6.35 -11.00
C TYR A 191 17.29 -7.06 -12.32
N ARG A 192 18.13 -6.49 -13.18
CA ARG A 192 18.54 -7.15 -14.43
C ARG A 192 19.36 -8.43 -14.17
N LYS A 193 20.21 -8.44 -13.16
CA LYS A 193 20.95 -9.65 -12.77
C LYS A 193 20.01 -10.74 -12.27
N LYS A 194 19.01 -10.41 -11.45
CA LYS A 194 18.02 -11.39 -10.97
C LYS A 194 17.18 -11.99 -12.11
N LYS A 195 16.82 -11.20 -13.13
CA LYS A 195 16.02 -11.65 -14.28
C LYS A 195 16.80 -12.58 -15.24
N LYS A 196 18.15 -12.59 -15.19
CA LYS A 196 19.00 -13.50 -15.98
C LYS A 196 19.26 -14.84 -15.29
N LEU A 197 18.89 -14.99 -14.03
CA LEU A 197 19.12 -16.20 -13.20
C LEU A 197 17.85 -17.07 -13.06
N VAL A 198 16.76 -16.68 -13.72
CA VAL A 198 15.49 -17.41 -13.88
C VAL A 198 15.28 -17.68 -15.36
#